data_d7d9b6512697d46f775d7964ed3692c3
#
_entry.id   d7d9b6512697d46f775d7964ed3692c3
#
_cell.length_a   1.000
_cell.length_b   1.000
_cell.length_c   1.000
_cell.angle_alpha   90.00
_cell.angle_beta   90.00
_cell.angle_gamma   90.00
#
_symmetry.space_group_name_H-M   'P 1'
#
loop_
_entity.id
_entity.type
_entity.pdbx_description
1 polymer ?
#
loop_
_entity_poly.entity_id
_entity_poly.type
_entity_poly.pdbx_seq_one_letter_code
_entity_poly.pdbx_strand_id
1 'polypeptide(L)'
;MKGDTMSEQTFLQRFSDVQAELKAPKSRTNKFGGYKYRSCEDILKAAKPLLKKYGMVLTMTDTMQEIGGRVYVVSTAVINDADSLHTIQTSACAREAETKKGMDDSQITGTASSYARKYALNGLFCLDDVTDADSAKQEAEDELFTVIQCKDCGYNILPHNDGKKGYTPPQIAAMTKKAFGRELCWKCAEKARDGGKR
;
A
#
# COMPACT_ATOMS: atom_id res chain seq x y z
N MET A 1 -38.22 -17.58 -12.38
CA MET A 1 -37.01 -16.91 -11.88
C MET A 1 -37.36 -16.40 -10.50
N LYS A 2 -36.91 -17.09 -9.44
CA LYS A 2 -37.09 -16.62 -8.05
C LYS A 2 -36.07 -15.53 -7.82
N GLY A 3 -36.53 -14.31 -7.63
CA GLY A 3 -35.68 -13.23 -7.16
C GLY A 3 -35.31 -13.55 -5.71
N ASP A 4 -34.02 -13.80 -5.46
CA ASP A 4 -33.50 -13.89 -4.10
C ASP A 4 -33.69 -12.52 -3.45
N THR A 5 -34.69 -12.46 -2.58
CA THR A 5 -35.01 -11.24 -1.84
C THR A 5 -33.93 -11.03 -0.78
N MET A 6 -33.17 -9.95 -0.89
CA MET A 6 -32.18 -9.51 0.11
C MET A 6 -32.76 -9.37 1.55
N SER A 7 -34.06 -9.58 1.72
CA SER A 7 -34.76 -9.56 3.00
C SER A 7 -34.51 -10.78 3.90
N GLU A 8 -33.83 -11.82 3.43
CA GLU A 8 -33.53 -13.03 4.21
C GLU A 8 -32.12 -12.99 4.84
N GLN A 9 -31.22 -12.10 4.40
CA GLN A 9 -29.87 -12.01 4.95
C GLN A 9 -29.82 -11.13 6.19
N THR A 10 -29.06 -11.59 7.20
CA THR A 10 -28.77 -10.76 8.38
C THR A 10 -27.86 -9.58 8.03
N PHE A 11 -27.83 -8.54 8.86
CA PHE A 11 -26.91 -7.40 8.70
C PHE A 11 -25.45 -7.84 8.55
N LEU A 12 -24.98 -8.79 9.37
CA LEU A 12 -23.60 -9.28 9.30
C LEU A 12 -23.30 -10.06 8.02
N GLN A 13 -24.28 -10.84 7.51
CA GLN A 13 -24.11 -11.53 6.23
C GLN A 13 -23.98 -10.53 5.08
N ARG A 14 -24.85 -9.52 5.02
CA ARG A 14 -24.80 -8.45 4.02
C ARG A 14 -23.49 -7.65 4.12
N PHE A 15 -23.00 -7.40 5.33
CA PHE A 15 -21.74 -6.69 5.52
C PHE A 15 -20.52 -7.55 5.12
N SER A 16 -20.58 -8.86 5.36
CA SER A 16 -19.56 -9.80 4.87
C SER A 16 -19.49 -9.81 3.32
N ASP A 17 -20.64 -9.72 2.65
CA ASP A 17 -20.68 -9.62 1.19
C ASP A 17 -20.05 -8.28 0.72
N VAL A 18 -20.30 -7.17 1.42
CA VAL A 18 -19.62 -5.89 1.15
C VAL A 18 -18.10 -6.04 1.25
N GLN A 19 -17.59 -6.68 2.31
CA GLN A 19 -16.15 -6.89 2.48
C GLN A 19 -15.56 -7.77 1.37
N ALA A 20 -16.26 -8.83 0.96
CA ALA A 20 -15.83 -9.73 -0.11
C ALA A 20 -15.81 -9.07 -1.50
N GLU A 21 -16.83 -8.25 -1.81
CA GLU A 21 -16.97 -7.59 -3.11
C GLU A 21 -16.10 -6.31 -3.23
N LEU A 22 -15.76 -5.67 -2.10
CA LEU A 22 -15.06 -4.39 -2.12
C LEU A 22 -13.64 -4.54 -2.66
N LYS A 23 -13.38 -3.87 -3.79
CA LYS A 23 -12.05 -3.76 -4.40
C LYS A 23 -11.64 -2.29 -4.45
N ALA A 24 -10.60 -1.96 -3.72
CA ALA A 24 -10.02 -0.61 -3.68
C ALA A 24 -8.51 -0.68 -3.93
N PRO A 25 -8.08 -0.92 -5.18
CA PRO A 25 -6.67 -1.17 -5.49
C PRO A 25 -5.80 0.07 -5.24
N LYS A 26 -4.52 -0.15 -4.92
CA LYS A 26 -3.51 0.91 -4.80
C LYS A 26 -3.15 1.45 -6.18
N SER A 27 -3.92 2.39 -6.73
CA SER A 27 -3.75 2.95 -8.06
C SER A 27 -2.89 4.22 -8.10
N ARG A 28 -2.66 4.86 -6.96
CA ARG A 28 -1.84 6.07 -6.84
C ARG A 28 -0.38 5.73 -6.59
N THR A 29 0.55 6.55 -7.10
CA THR A 29 1.99 6.40 -6.85
C THR A 29 2.50 7.59 -6.05
N ASN A 30 3.14 7.33 -4.93
CA ASN A 30 3.89 8.35 -4.19
C ASN A 30 5.23 8.60 -4.90
N LYS A 31 5.38 9.79 -5.48
CA LYS A 31 6.60 10.19 -6.22
C LYS A 31 7.85 10.28 -5.34
N PHE A 32 7.70 10.51 -4.04
CA PHE A 32 8.82 10.63 -3.10
C PHE A 32 9.31 9.27 -2.60
N GLY A 33 8.38 8.34 -2.30
CA GLY A 33 8.71 7.01 -1.78
C GLY A 33 8.69 5.89 -2.82
N GLY A 34 8.24 6.16 -4.05
CA GLY A 34 8.21 5.16 -5.14
C GLY A 34 7.15 4.05 -4.99
N TYR A 35 6.34 4.07 -3.92
CA TYR A 35 5.36 3.04 -3.62
C TYR A 35 3.95 3.40 -4.10
N LYS A 36 3.15 2.37 -4.38
CA LYS A 36 1.73 2.51 -4.71
C LYS A 36 0.89 2.61 -3.43
N TYR A 37 -0.12 3.47 -3.45
CA TYR A 37 -1.05 3.65 -2.34
C TYR A 37 -2.48 3.92 -2.84
N ARG A 38 -3.45 3.80 -1.93
CA ARG A 38 -4.83 4.29 -2.10
C ARG A 38 -5.12 5.39 -1.09
N SER A 39 -5.94 6.33 -1.43
CA SER A 39 -6.41 7.38 -0.53
C SER A 39 -7.71 6.96 0.18
N CYS A 40 -8.13 7.72 1.20
CA CYS A 40 -9.42 7.56 1.84
C CYS A 40 -10.56 7.65 0.82
N GLU A 41 -10.49 8.62 -0.10
CA GLU A 41 -11.48 8.87 -1.14
C GLU A 41 -11.61 7.70 -2.12
N ASP A 42 -10.52 7.01 -2.43
CA ASP A 42 -10.54 5.82 -3.30
C ASP A 42 -11.35 4.70 -2.66
N ILE A 43 -11.19 4.47 -1.34
CA ILE A 43 -11.97 3.49 -0.58
C ILE A 43 -13.44 3.90 -0.54
N LEU A 44 -13.74 5.15 -0.21
CA LEU A 44 -15.11 5.66 -0.15
C LEU A 44 -15.81 5.56 -1.50
N LYS A 45 -15.11 5.87 -2.61
CA LYS A 45 -15.64 5.75 -3.96
C LYS A 45 -16.01 4.30 -4.31
N ALA A 46 -15.19 3.34 -3.91
CA ALA A 46 -15.44 1.93 -4.15
C ALA A 46 -16.53 1.36 -3.23
N ALA A 47 -16.59 1.80 -1.96
CA ALA A 47 -17.54 1.28 -0.97
C ALA A 47 -18.98 1.79 -1.19
N LYS A 48 -19.18 3.06 -1.55
CA LYS A 48 -20.52 3.68 -1.64
C LYS A 48 -21.53 2.91 -2.50
N PRO A 49 -21.20 2.40 -3.71
CA PRO A 49 -22.13 1.61 -4.50
C PRO A 49 -22.57 0.31 -3.82
N LEU A 50 -21.61 -0.37 -3.14
CA LEU A 50 -21.88 -1.62 -2.42
C LEU A 50 -22.74 -1.36 -1.19
N LEU A 51 -22.40 -0.35 -0.40
CA LEU A 51 -23.21 0.03 0.77
C LEU A 51 -24.65 0.35 0.37
N LYS A 52 -24.85 1.09 -0.72
CA LYS A 52 -26.19 1.33 -1.26
C LYS A 52 -26.89 0.03 -1.69
N LYS A 53 -26.18 -0.87 -2.37
CA LYS A 53 -26.69 -2.17 -2.82
C LYS A 53 -27.19 -3.02 -1.63
N TYR A 54 -26.47 -2.98 -0.52
CA TYR A 54 -26.73 -3.80 0.66
C TYR A 54 -27.51 -3.09 1.77
N GLY A 55 -28.08 -1.90 1.51
CA GLY A 55 -28.92 -1.16 2.46
C GLY A 55 -28.14 -0.69 3.69
N MET A 56 -26.95 -0.14 3.49
CA MET A 56 -26.09 0.33 4.57
C MET A 56 -25.66 1.79 4.39
N VAL A 57 -25.47 2.47 5.53
CA VAL A 57 -24.99 3.85 5.58
C VAL A 57 -23.68 3.92 6.35
N LEU A 58 -22.65 4.51 5.73
CA LEU A 58 -21.37 4.78 6.36
C LEU A 58 -21.33 6.22 6.88
N THR A 59 -21.00 6.38 8.15
CA THR A 59 -20.65 7.65 8.75
C THR A 59 -19.22 7.65 9.28
N MET A 60 -18.58 8.80 9.29
CA MET A 60 -17.23 8.97 9.83
C MET A 60 -17.17 10.21 10.72
N THR A 61 -16.58 10.07 11.89
CA THR A 61 -16.33 11.15 12.84
C THR A 61 -14.87 11.17 13.25
N ASP A 62 -14.34 12.37 13.47
CA ASP A 62 -12.99 12.56 13.98
C ASP A 62 -13.03 13.20 15.36
N THR A 63 -12.17 12.74 16.25
CA THR A 63 -11.92 13.34 17.57
C THR A 63 -10.42 13.53 17.77
N MET A 64 -10.05 14.45 18.66
CA MET A 64 -8.65 14.69 19.01
C MET A 64 -8.35 14.03 20.36
N GLN A 65 -7.21 13.37 20.47
CA GLN A 65 -6.73 12.77 21.71
C GLN A 65 -5.27 13.15 21.95
N GLU A 66 -4.94 13.48 23.17
CA GLU A 66 -3.56 13.68 23.61
C GLU A 66 -3.07 12.40 24.30
N ILE A 67 -1.97 11.86 23.81
CA ILE A 67 -1.33 10.65 24.36
C ILE A 67 0.17 10.93 24.50
N GLY A 68 0.65 10.96 25.75
CA GLY A 68 2.07 11.18 26.03
C GLY A 68 2.63 12.52 25.51
N GLY A 69 1.85 13.59 25.64
CA GLY A 69 2.21 14.95 25.19
C GLY A 69 2.14 15.10 23.67
N ARG A 70 1.46 14.22 22.96
CA ARG A 70 1.32 14.25 21.49
C ARG A 70 -0.14 14.16 21.09
N VAL A 71 -0.52 14.95 20.10
CA VAL A 71 -1.88 14.99 19.58
C VAL A 71 -2.09 13.94 18.48
N TYR A 72 -3.19 13.21 18.58
CA TYR A 72 -3.65 12.24 17.59
C TYR A 72 -5.05 12.60 17.12
N VAL A 73 -5.27 12.51 15.83
CA VAL A 73 -6.62 12.47 15.27
C VAL A 73 -7.08 11.02 15.31
N VAL A 74 -8.18 10.75 16.00
CA VAL A 74 -8.84 9.45 16.03
C VAL A 74 -10.07 9.51 15.15
N SER A 75 -10.12 8.68 14.13
CA SER A 75 -11.24 8.57 13.22
C SER A 75 -12.01 7.29 13.48
N THR A 76 -13.33 7.40 13.62
CA THR A 76 -14.24 6.27 13.77
C THR A 76 -15.13 6.18 12.54
N ALA A 77 -15.08 5.02 11.86
CA ALA A 77 -15.94 4.66 10.75
C ALA A 77 -17.04 3.73 11.26
N VAL A 78 -18.30 4.08 11.03
CA VAL A 78 -19.48 3.33 11.49
C VAL A 78 -20.34 2.97 10.30
N ILE A 79 -20.63 1.68 10.13
CA ILE A 79 -21.66 1.18 9.23
C ILE A 79 -22.94 1.02 10.03
N ASN A 80 -24.01 1.64 9.55
CA ASN A 80 -25.34 1.52 10.10
C ASN A 80 -26.21 0.73 9.12
N ASP A 81 -26.99 -0.22 9.63
CA ASP A 81 -28.04 -0.87 8.85
C ASP A 81 -29.16 0.15 8.56
N ALA A 82 -29.65 0.18 7.32
CA ALA A 82 -30.75 1.08 6.96
C ALA A 82 -32.09 0.64 7.55
N ASP A 83 -32.26 -0.65 7.84
CA ASP A 83 -33.54 -1.24 8.24
C ASP A 83 -33.61 -1.63 9.71
N SER A 84 -32.49 -1.50 10.45
CA SER A 84 -32.44 -1.89 11.87
C SER A 84 -31.49 -0.96 12.65
N LEU A 85 -31.33 -1.22 13.95
CA LEU A 85 -30.39 -0.48 14.81
C LEU A 85 -28.99 -1.15 14.88
N HIS A 86 -28.72 -2.15 14.04
CA HIS A 86 -27.43 -2.81 14.05
C HIS A 86 -26.36 -1.91 13.46
N THR A 87 -25.23 -1.90 14.14
CA THR A 87 -24.05 -1.13 13.72
C THR A 87 -22.78 -1.96 13.86
N ILE A 88 -21.78 -1.66 13.06
CA ILE A 88 -20.42 -2.14 13.22
C ILE A 88 -19.46 -0.97 13.04
N GLN A 89 -18.43 -0.88 13.86
CA GLN A 89 -17.51 0.24 13.81
C GLN A 89 -16.06 -0.18 14.00
N THR A 90 -15.16 0.63 13.46
CA THR A 90 -13.72 0.52 13.67
C THR A 90 -13.12 1.91 13.81
N SER A 91 -12.20 2.07 14.76
CA SER A 91 -11.48 3.31 14.98
C SER A 91 -10.01 3.11 14.67
N ALA A 92 -9.36 4.15 14.13
CA ALA A 92 -7.92 4.21 13.94
C ALA A 92 -7.43 5.63 14.21
N CYS A 93 -6.14 5.76 14.51
CA CYS A 93 -5.56 7.07 14.80
C CYS A 93 -4.37 7.37 13.88
N ALA A 94 -4.12 8.67 13.71
CA ALA A 94 -2.90 9.17 13.10
C ALA A 94 -2.35 10.31 13.95
N ARG A 95 -1.03 10.28 14.18
CA ARG A 95 -0.37 11.35 14.93
C ARG A 95 -0.36 12.63 14.11
N GLU A 96 -0.74 13.73 14.73
CA GLU A 96 -0.56 15.06 14.19
C GLU A 96 0.89 15.49 14.33
N ALA A 97 1.49 16.02 13.28
CA ALA A 97 2.82 16.58 13.36
C ALA A 97 2.75 17.98 14.01
N GLU A 98 3.67 18.28 14.91
CA GLU A 98 3.75 19.61 15.54
C GLU A 98 4.00 20.71 14.52
N THR A 99 4.86 20.44 13.56
CA THR A 99 5.16 21.35 12.45
C THR A 99 5.47 20.56 11.19
N LYS A 100 5.15 21.12 10.02
CA LYS A 100 5.52 20.54 8.74
C LYS A 100 5.81 21.65 7.73
N LYS A 101 7.02 21.65 7.19
CA LYS A 101 7.45 22.67 6.21
C LYS A 101 6.47 22.78 5.04
N GLY A 102 5.96 23.98 4.81
CA GLY A 102 5.05 24.28 3.69
C GLY A 102 3.59 23.93 3.95
N MET A 103 3.21 23.64 5.20
CA MET A 103 1.82 23.44 5.62
C MET A 103 1.47 24.41 6.76
N ASP A 104 0.25 24.92 6.76
CA ASP A 104 -0.35 25.58 7.90
C ASP A 104 -0.94 24.56 8.88
N ASP A 105 -1.34 25.02 10.08
CA ASP A 105 -1.84 24.15 11.15
C ASP A 105 -3.09 23.36 10.72
N SER A 106 -4.01 23.99 9.99
CA SER A 106 -5.21 23.33 9.48
C SER A 106 -4.89 22.23 8.48
N GLN A 107 -3.88 22.44 7.63
CA GLN A 107 -3.41 21.42 6.67
C GLN A 107 -2.72 20.26 7.37
N ILE A 108 -2.02 20.51 8.47
CA ILE A 108 -1.39 19.47 9.29
C ILE A 108 -2.46 18.56 9.88
N THR A 109 -3.47 19.15 10.56
CA THR A 109 -4.62 18.43 11.11
C THR A 109 -5.39 17.67 10.03
N GLY A 110 -5.68 18.31 8.89
CA GLY A 110 -6.36 17.68 7.76
C GLY A 110 -5.60 16.49 7.18
N THR A 111 -4.26 16.55 7.18
CA THR A 111 -3.43 15.41 6.77
C THR A 111 -3.57 14.24 7.75
N ALA A 112 -3.48 14.49 9.06
CA ALA A 112 -3.64 13.46 10.08
C ALA A 112 -5.04 12.83 10.02
N SER A 113 -6.09 13.65 9.85
CA SER A 113 -7.46 13.18 9.63
C SER A 113 -7.59 12.24 8.43
N SER A 114 -7.03 12.62 7.28
CA SER A 114 -7.04 11.78 6.07
C SER A 114 -6.39 10.42 6.29
N TYR A 115 -5.29 10.36 7.03
CA TYR A 115 -4.63 9.11 7.39
C TYR A 115 -5.46 8.29 8.39
N ALA A 116 -5.98 8.89 9.46
CA ALA A 116 -6.80 8.21 10.45
C ALA A 116 -8.04 7.58 9.80
N ARG A 117 -8.76 8.34 8.96
CA ARG A 117 -9.92 7.86 8.19
C ARG A 117 -9.57 6.71 7.27
N LYS A 118 -8.46 6.78 6.55
CA LYS A 118 -8.00 5.70 5.68
C LYS A 118 -7.74 4.41 6.47
N TYR A 119 -7.09 4.50 7.62
CA TYR A 119 -6.81 3.33 8.46
C TYR A 119 -8.07 2.77 9.10
N ALA A 120 -9.01 3.61 9.55
CA ALA A 120 -10.30 3.16 10.06
C ALA A 120 -11.10 2.38 8.98
N LEU A 121 -11.14 2.89 7.74
CA LEU A 121 -11.78 2.20 6.62
C LEU A 121 -11.07 0.90 6.23
N ASN A 122 -9.72 0.89 6.23
CA ASN A 122 -8.97 -0.34 5.97
C ASN A 122 -9.30 -1.43 6.98
N GLY A 123 -9.36 -1.08 8.28
CA GLY A 123 -9.74 -2.02 9.34
C GLY A 123 -11.20 -2.46 9.24
N LEU A 124 -12.13 -1.53 8.99
CA LEU A 124 -13.56 -1.82 8.89
C LEU A 124 -13.87 -2.79 7.74
N PHE A 125 -13.29 -2.57 6.58
CA PHE A 125 -13.51 -3.40 5.40
C PHE A 125 -12.53 -4.56 5.25
N CYS A 126 -11.60 -4.75 6.20
CA CYS A 126 -10.57 -5.81 6.15
C CYS A 126 -9.84 -5.85 4.80
N LEU A 127 -9.38 -4.67 4.32
CA LEU A 127 -8.71 -4.59 3.02
C LEU A 127 -7.32 -5.24 3.09
N ASP A 128 -7.15 -6.35 2.40
CA ASP A 128 -6.04 -7.31 2.49
C ASP A 128 -4.87 -7.06 1.51
N ASP A 129 -5.00 -6.11 0.59
CA ASP A 129 -3.94 -5.75 -0.36
C ASP A 129 -2.93 -4.73 0.22
N VAL A 130 -2.76 -4.74 1.54
CA VAL A 130 -1.69 -4.00 2.22
C VAL A 130 -0.40 -4.81 2.08
N THR A 131 0.41 -4.50 1.07
CA THR A 131 1.82 -4.88 1.13
C THR A 131 2.40 -4.17 2.35
N ASP A 132 2.77 -4.92 3.37
CA ASP A 132 3.33 -4.38 4.59
C ASP A 132 4.59 -3.58 4.26
N ALA A 133 4.82 -2.45 4.94
CA ALA A 133 6.04 -1.67 4.73
C ALA A 133 7.30 -2.52 5.05
N ASP A 134 7.13 -3.54 5.90
CA ASP A 134 8.17 -4.51 6.20
C ASP A 134 8.35 -5.53 5.08
N SER A 135 7.31 -5.91 4.32
CA SER A 135 7.45 -6.76 3.13
C SER A 135 8.18 -6.06 1.98
N ALA A 136 8.03 -4.73 1.83
CA ALA A 136 8.80 -3.97 0.85
C ALA A 136 10.30 -3.91 1.19
N LYS A 137 10.66 -3.98 2.48
CA LYS A 137 12.06 -4.16 2.91
C LYS A 137 12.51 -5.60 2.68
N GLN A 138 11.65 -6.57 2.93
CA GLN A 138 11.93 -7.98 2.75
C GLN A 138 12.07 -8.34 1.27
N GLU A 139 11.23 -7.80 0.38
CA GLU A 139 11.41 -7.92 -1.08
C GLU A 139 12.73 -7.29 -1.55
N ALA A 140 13.15 -6.15 -0.96
CA ALA A 140 14.44 -5.53 -1.27
C ALA A 140 15.61 -6.34 -0.71
N GLU A 141 15.46 -6.97 0.44
CA GLU A 141 16.45 -7.90 1.02
C GLU A 141 16.48 -9.22 0.24
N ASP A 142 15.34 -9.78 -0.14
CA ASP A 142 15.24 -10.98 -0.99
C ASP A 142 15.83 -10.75 -2.38
N GLU A 143 15.66 -9.55 -2.98
CA GLU A 143 16.35 -9.18 -4.22
C GLU A 143 17.88 -9.12 -4.04
N LEU A 144 18.38 -8.71 -2.87
CA LEU A 144 19.80 -8.67 -2.56
C LEU A 144 20.40 -10.11 -2.44
N PHE A 145 19.59 -11.07 -1.97
CA PHE A 145 19.98 -12.47 -1.79
C PHE A 145 19.61 -13.37 -2.98
N THR A 146 19.02 -12.84 -4.04
CA THR A 146 18.74 -13.63 -5.25
C THR A 146 20.06 -14.10 -5.86
N VAL A 147 20.30 -15.41 -5.82
CA VAL A 147 21.49 -16.03 -6.39
C VAL A 147 21.36 -16.13 -7.90
N ILE A 148 21.98 -15.21 -8.62
CA ILE A 148 22.07 -15.24 -10.09
C ILE A 148 23.53 -15.53 -10.47
N GLN A 149 23.75 -16.55 -11.31
CA GLN A 149 25.10 -16.90 -11.77
C GLN A 149 25.48 -16.17 -13.04
N CYS A 150 26.69 -15.65 -13.05
CA CYS A 150 27.31 -15.06 -14.25
C CYS A 150 27.52 -16.14 -15.33
N LYS A 151 27.04 -15.87 -16.53
CA LYS A 151 27.16 -16.85 -17.66
C LYS A 151 28.57 -17.00 -18.19
N ASP A 152 29.50 -16.08 -17.91
CA ASP A 152 30.88 -16.17 -18.39
C ASP A 152 31.83 -16.81 -17.37
N CYS A 153 31.70 -16.55 -16.07
CA CYS A 153 32.63 -17.08 -15.07
C CYS A 153 32.00 -18.05 -14.06
N GLY A 154 30.68 -18.26 -14.11
CA GLY A 154 29.96 -19.19 -13.22
C GLY A 154 29.79 -18.72 -11.77
N TYR A 155 30.44 -17.63 -11.35
CA TYR A 155 30.28 -17.09 -9.99
C TYR A 155 28.97 -16.34 -9.84
N ASN A 156 28.49 -16.23 -8.60
CA ASN A 156 27.32 -15.46 -8.29
C ASN A 156 27.54 -13.97 -8.61
N ILE A 157 26.51 -13.34 -9.16
CA ILE A 157 26.49 -11.89 -9.37
C ILE A 157 26.29 -11.26 -7.99
N LEU A 158 27.26 -10.50 -7.53
CA LEU A 158 27.23 -9.80 -6.24
C LEU A 158 26.77 -8.35 -6.45
N PRO A 159 26.20 -7.70 -5.42
CA PRO A 159 25.91 -6.27 -5.45
C PRO A 159 27.17 -5.46 -5.79
N HIS A 160 27.01 -4.39 -6.55
CA HIS A 160 28.12 -3.52 -6.93
C HIS A 160 27.76 -2.04 -6.72
N ASN A 161 28.75 -1.25 -6.34
CA ASN A 161 28.62 0.20 -6.21
C ASN A 161 29.68 0.87 -7.09
N ASP A 162 29.25 1.72 -8.03
CA ASP A 162 30.13 2.42 -8.97
C ASP A 162 30.64 3.79 -8.43
N GLY A 163 30.42 4.05 -7.14
CA GLY A 163 30.76 5.32 -6.48
C GLY A 163 29.69 6.43 -6.62
N LYS A 164 28.69 6.24 -7.49
CA LYS A 164 27.54 7.13 -7.69
C LYS A 164 26.21 6.46 -7.31
N LYS A 165 26.12 5.16 -7.57
CA LYS A 165 24.91 4.37 -7.36
C LYS A 165 25.26 2.92 -7.02
N GLY A 166 24.46 2.32 -6.09
CA GLY A 166 24.47 0.89 -5.80
C GLY A 166 23.55 0.13 -6.75
N TYR A 167 23.96 -1.09 -7.14
CA TYR A 167 23.21 -1.98 -7.99
C TYR A 167 23.04 -3.34 -7.33
N THR A 168 21.81 -3.87 -7.33
CA THR A 168 21.50 -5.22 -6.84
C THR A 168 21.85 -6.28 -7.90
N PRO A 169 22.04 -7.58 -7.53
CA PRO A 169 22.29 -8.65 -8.47
C PRO A 169 21.28 -8.76 -9.62
N PRO A 170 19.95 -8.67 -9.38
CA PRO A 170 18.97 -8.66 -10.46
C PRO A 170 19.12 -7.47 -11.42
N GLN A 171 19.42 -6.27 -10.87
CA GLN A 171 19.65 -5.08 -11.70
C GLN A 171 20.87 -5.24 -12.59
N ILE A 172 21.97 -5.78 -12.06
CA ILE A 172 23.20 -6.06 -12.82
C ILE A 172 22.91 -7.10 -13.92
N ALA A 173 22.23 -8.20 -13.59
CA ALA A 173 21.84 -9.24 -14.53
C ALA A 173 20.97 -8.68 -15.67
N ALA A 174 19.95 -7.88 -15.35
CA ALA A 174 19.08 -7.27 -16.36
C ALA A 174 19.82 -6.29 -17.27
N MET A 175 20.68 -5.44 -16.70
CA MET A 175 21.51 -4.49 -17.45
C MET A 175 22.47 -5.19 -18.39
N THR A 176 23.17 -6.21 -17.91
CA THR A 176 24.16 -6.95 -18.70
C THR A 176 23.50 -7.83 -19.76
N LYS A 177 22.34 -8.42 -19.46
CA LYS A 177 21.53 -9.15 -20.46
C LYS A 177 21.06 -8.24 -21.59
N LYS A 178 20.65 -7.00 -21.29
CA LYS A 178 20.27 -6.00 -22.29
C LYS A 178 21.47 -5.57 -23.15
N ALA A 179 22.65 -5.39 -22.53
CA ALA A 179 23.85 -4.87 -23.21
C ALA A 179 24.61 -5.95 -23.97
N PHE A 180 24.66 -7.17 -23.46
CA PHE A 180 25.55 -8.26 -23.99
C PHE A 180 24.77 -9.54 -24.34
N GLY A 181 23.45 -9.55 -24.27
CA GLY A 181 22.60 -10.71 -24.57
C GLY A 181 22.62 -11.81 -23.50
N ARG A 182 23.38 -11.66 -22.42
CA ARG A 182 23.52 -12.63 -21.33
C ARG A 182 23.79 -11.96 -19.97
N GLU A 183 23.50 -12.67 -18.90
CA GLU A 183 23.64 -12.20 -17.53
C GLU A 183 25.09 -12.31 -17.07
N LEU A 184 25.74 -11.20 -16.80
CA LEU A 184 27.16 -11.13 -16.42
C LEU A 184 27.32 -10.45 -15.05
N CYS A 185 28.34 -10.89 -14.29
CA CYS A 185 28.81 -10.11 -13.15
C CYS A 185 29.51 -8.82 -13.62
N TRP A 186 29.66 -7.86 -12.74
CA TRP A 186 30.24 -6.56 -13.08
C TRP A 186 31.61 -6.69 -13.76
N LYS A 187 32.51 -7.53 -13.20
CA LYS A 187 33.85 -7.77 -13.75
C LYS A 187 33.82 -8.37 -15.18
N CYS A 188 32.91 -9.30 -15.44
CA CYS A 188 32.78 -9.89 -16.78
C CYS A 188 32.15 -8.90 -17.77
N ALA A 189 31.23 -8.07 -17.34
CA ALA A 189 30.65 -7.02 -18.15
C ALA A 189 31.67 -5.94 -18.53
N GLU A 190 32.57 -5.55 -17.62
CA GLU A 190 33.70 -4.66 -17.93
C GLU A 190 34.63 -5.26 -19.00
N LYS A 191 35.04 -6.52 -18.82
CA LYS A 191 35.85 -7.22 -19.81
C LYS A 191 35.17 -7.32 -21.18
N ALA A 192 33.87 -7.61 -21.21
CA ALA A 192 33.11 -7.70 -22.47
C ALA A 192 33.00 -6.33 -23.16
N ARG A 193 32.89 -5.25 -22.41
CA ARG A 193 32.88 -3.88 -22.95
C ARG A 193 34.26 -3.46 -23.52
N ASP A 194 35.33 -3.80 -22.82
CA ASP A 194 36.70 -3.44 -23.23
C ASP A 194 37.22 -4.33 -24.36
N GLY A 195 36.79 -5.61 -24.41
CA GLY A 195 37.12 -6.54 -25.50
C GLY A 195 36.44 -6.25 -26.84
N GLY A 196 35.36 -5.43 -26.85
CA GLY A 196 34.69 -4.95 -28.07
C GLY A 196 35.35 -3.71 -28.72
N LYS A 197 36.46 -3.20 -28.17
CA LYS A 197 37.21 -2.04 -28.68
C LYS A 197 38.50 -2.46 -29.44
N ARG A 198 38.43 -3.56 -30.20
CA ARG A 198 39.50 -3.91 -31.17
C ARG A 198 38.97 -3.79 -32.58
#